data_04eaaaf7d652d52b7311cde0a54f5fa3
#
_entry.id   04eaaaf7d652d52b7311cde0a54f5fa3
#
_cell.length_a   1.000
_cell.length_b   1.000
_cell.length_c   1.000
_cell.angle_alpha   90.00
_cell.angle_beta   90.00
_cell.angle_gamma   90.00
#
_symmetry.space_group_name_H-M   'P 1'
#
loop_
_entity.id
_entity.type
_entity.pdbx_description
1 polymer ?
#
loop_
_entity_poly.entity_id
_entity_poly.type
_entity_poly.pdbx_seq_one_letter_code
_entity_poly.pdbx_strand_id
1 'polypeptide(L)'
;MKLPKRHTKPYRLGVALSGGGARGFAHVGAMRALNELGLKPDIIAGVSAGSVAAVYYAAGLLNSDSYENPLLQLFNASKFTDLAQLHIPKESFLSLDRFKKQIAKIVPYKNIEDLPIKTVIGATDIDQGTRKAFESGPLAERVVASCSIPIVFEPVTIDGHRYVDGGVLANLPAWAIRHQCETLIGINCSPSYQSAPAKNIIEIAQRSYSLMSKNNVVGDLELCDQVVSLTEIADHQAFDLKALSLVIESGYLETLRALRHFTL
;
A
#
# COMPACT_ATOMS: atom_id res chain seq x y z
N MET A 1 30.17 10.59 28.14
CA MET A 1 30.12 10.50 26.67
C MET A 1 29.50 9.14 26.34
N LYS A 2 28.21 9.10 25.90
CA LYS A 2 27.57 7.83 25.50
C LYS A 2 28.17 7.42 24.16
N LEU A 3 28.78 6.24 24.08
CA LEU A 3 29.21 5.67 22.81
C LEU A 3 27.99 5.58 21.86
N PRO A 4 28.15 5.90 20.56
CA PRO A 4 27.08 5.74 19.61
C PRO A 4 26.64 4.27 19.60
N LYS A 5 25.33 4.02 19.70
CA LYS A 5 24.78 2.67 19.56
C LYS A 5 25.22 2.10 18.20
N ARG A 6 25.90 0.98 18.22
CA ARG A 6 26.28 0.27 16.98
C ARG A 6 24.97 -0.24 16.36
N HIS A 7 24.58 0.30 15.20
CA HIS A 7 23.46 -0.22 14.45
C HIS A 7 23.74 -1.66 14.04
N THR A 8 22.85 -2.57 14.38
CA THR A 8 22.99 -4.01 14.09
C THR A 8 22.30 -4.38 12.77
N LYS A 9 21.39 -3.55 12.29
CA LYS A 9 20.66 -3.72 11.04
C LYS A 9 21.01 -2.61 10.04
N PRO A 10 20.87 -2.87 8.72
CA PRO A 10 21.31 -1.92 7.68
C PRO A 10 20.52 -0.61 7.67
N TYR A 11 19.27 -0.62 8.12
CA TYR A 11 18.39 0.54 8.13
C TYR A 11 17.94 0.91 9.54
N ARG A 12 17.92 2.20 9.84
CA ARG A 12 17.48 2.72 11.13
C ARG A 12 15.96 2.67 11.25
N LEU A 13 15.25 3.19 10.22
CA LEU A 13 13.78 3.26 10.20
C LEU A 13 13.22 2.56 8.96
N GLY A 14 12.31 1.62 9.21
CA GLY A 14 11.45 1.01 8.20
C GLY A 14 10.00 1.47 8.36
N VAL A 15 9.30 1.59 7.24
CA VAL A 15 7.85 1.84 7.21
C VAL A 15 7.16 0.79 6.35
N ALA A 16 6.14 0.14 6.90
CA ALA A 16 5.30 -0.82 6.19
C ALA A 16 3.90 -0.23 5.98
N LEU A 17 3.43 -0.21 4.72
CA LEU A 17 2.15 0.35 4.29
C LEU A 17 1.21 -0.75 3.84
N SER A 18 0.05 -0.86 4.49
CA SER A 18 -0.93 -1.90 4.16
C SER A 18 -1.67 -1.64 2.85
N GLY A 19 -2.23 -2.69 2.27
CA GLY A 19 -3.29 -2.55 1.27
C GLY A 19 -4.55 -1.92 1.87
N GLY A 20 -5.42 -1.38 1.01
CA GLY A 20 -6.65 -0.73 1.47
C GLY A 20 -7.57 -0.22 0.35
N GLY A 21 -7.23 -0.48 -0.92
CA GLY A 21 -7.95 0.07 -2.07
C GLY A 21 -7.92 1.60 -2.03
N ALA A 22 -9.06 2.26 -2.25
CA ALA A 22 -9.16 3.71 -2.23
C ALA A 22 -8.80 4.36 -0.87
N ARG A 23 -8.94 3.63 0.24
CA ARG A 23 -8.48 4.11 1.56
C ARG A 23 -6.96 4.26 1.63
N GLY A 24 -6.22 3.65 0.71
CA GLY A 24 -4.78 3.84 0.57
C GLY A 24 -4.33 5.28 0.32
N PHE A 25 -5.24 6.19 -0.10
CA PHE A 25 -4.94 7.62 -0.14
C PHE A 25 -4.59 8.20 1.24
N ALA A 26 -5.04 7.58 2.33
CA ALA A 26 -4.63 7.97 3.68
C ALA A 26 -3.12 7.82 3.92
N HIS A 27 -2.44 6.91 3.19
CA HIS A 27 -0.97 6.80 3.25
C HIS A 27 -0.26 8.09 2.80
N VAL A 28 -0.85 8.87 1.89
CA VAL A 28 -0.29 10.17 1.47
C VAL A 28 -0.21 11.11 2.68
N GLY A 29 -1.32 11.23 3.42
CA GLY A 29 -1.36 12.03 4.64
C GLY A 29 -0.42 11.49 5.72
N ALA A 30 -0.39 10.17 5.89
CA ALA A 30 0.50 9.52 6.85
C ALA A 30 1.98 9.78 6.54
N MET A 31 2.40 9.69 5.27
CA MET A 31 3.79 9.98 4.88
C MET A 31 4.14 11.46 5.04
N ARG A 32 3.17 12.37 4.82
CA ARG A 32 3.33 13.79 5.13
C ARG A 32 3.59 14.00 6.63
N ALA A 33 2.80 13.37 7.50
CA ALA A 33 2.98 13.45 8.95
C ALA A 33 4.35 12.91 9.39
N LEU A 34 4.80 11.80 8.82
CA LEU A 34 6.15 11.26 9.10
C LEU A 34 7.24 12.26 8.70
N ASN A 35 7.12 12.92 7.54
CA ASN A 35 8.08 13.95 7.13
C ASN A 35 8.12 15.11 8.10
N GLU A 36 6.96 15.60 8.57
CA GLU A 36 6.86 16.70 9.53
C GLU A 36 7.48 16.34 10.89
N LEU A 37 7.29 15.10 11.34
CA LEU A 37 7.90 14.56 12.55
C LEU A 37 9.39 14.24 12.41
N GLY A 38 9.97 14.40 11.22
CA GLY A 38 11.37 14.04 10.94
C GLY A 38 11.63 12.53 10.86
N LEU A 39 10.57 11.73 10.76
CA LEU A 39 10.61 10.27 10.70
C LEU A 39 10.71 9.78 9.24
N LYS A 40 11.82 10.09 8.58
CA LYS A 40 12.06 9.68 7.19
C LYS A 40 12.52 8.23 7.13
N PRO A 41 11.80 7.32 6.42
CA PRO A 41 12.21 5.93 6.31
C PRO A 41 13.47 5.75 5.44
N ASP A 42 14.36 4.86 5.87
CA ASP A 42 15.49 4.37 5.07
C ASP A 42 15.06 3.19 4.17
N ILE A 43 14.02 2.45 4.60
CA ILE A 43 13.41 1.36 3.86
C ILE A 43 11.88 1.45 3.99
N ILE A 44 11.18 1.25 2.87
CA ILE A 44 9.72 1.27 2.83
C ILE A 44 9.18 0.04 2.12
N ALA A 45 8.14 -0.56 2.69
CA ALA A 45 7.45 -1.69 2.06
C ALA A 45 5.96 -1.37 1.88
N GLY A 46 5.36 -1.87 0.80
CA GLY A 46 3.93 -1.68 0.52
C GLY A 46 3.27 -2.89 -0.13
N VAL A 47 1.98 -3.05 0.14
CA VAL A 47 1.10 -4.03 -0.51
C VAL A 47 -0.08 -3.28 -1.15
N SER A 48 -0.48 -3.65 -2.36
CA SER A 48 -1.64 -3.07 -3.05
C SER A 48 -1.56 -1.53 -3.10
N ALA A 49 -2.56 -0.81 -2.62
CA ALA A 49 -2.52 0.65 -2.51
C ALA A 49 -1.31 1.16 -1.71
N GLY A 50 -0.85 0.41 -0.69
CA GLY A 50 0.37 0.72 0.03
C GLY A 50 1.63 0.60 -0.83
N SER A 51 1.66 -0.29 -1.83
CA SER A 51 2.79 -0.38 -2.76
C SER A 51 2.87 0.84 -3.68
N VAL A 52 1.71 1.36 -4.10
CA VAL A 52 1.64 2.62 -4.87
C VAL A 52 2.16 3.78 -4.02
N ALA A 53 1.67 3.92 -2.79
CA ALA A 53 2.11 4.99 -1.88
C ALA A 53 3.62 4.90 -1.57
N ALA A 54 4.15 3.69 -1.33
CA ALA A 54 5.56 3.44 -1.08
C ALA A 54 6.44 3.88 -2.27
N VAL A 55 6.07 3.49 -3.49
CA VAL A 55 6.79 3.84 -4.71
C VAL A 55 6.74 5.35 -4.96
N TYR A 56 5.58 5.99 -4.80
CA TYR A 56 5.44 7.43 -5.01
C TYR A 56 6.24 8.22 -3.97
N TYR A 57 6.24 7.78 -2.71
CA TYR A 57 7.05 8.40 -1.68
C TYR A 57 8.55 8.22 -1.98
N ALA A 58 8.99 7.01 -2.28
CA ALA A 58 10.39 6.71 -2.58
C ALA A 58 10.90 7.44 -3.82
N ALA A 59 10.02 7.70 -4.79
CA ALA A 59 10.32 8.49 -6.00
C ALA A 59 10.32 10.01 -5.75
N GLY A 60 10.03 10.48 -4.52
CA GLY A 60 9.97 11.92 -4.20
C GLY A 60 8.69 12.61 -4.67
N LEU A 61 7.68 11.87 -5.11
CA LEU A 61 6.44 12.43 -5.67
C LEU A 61 5.43 12.87 -4.60
N LEU A 62 5.67 12.53 -3.33
CA LEU A 62 4.82 12.91 -2.19
C LEU A 62 5.47 13.96 -1.26
N ASN A 63 6.60 14.54 -1.66
CA ASN A 63 7.39 15.47 -0.81
C ASN A 63 7.08 16.94 -1.03
N SER A 64 6.13 17.29 -1.90
CA SER A 64 5.79 18.67 -2.26
C SER A 64 4.32 18.98 -1.97
N ASP A 65 3.96 20.28 -1.92
CA ASP A 65 2.58 20.74 -1.75
C ASP A 65 1.63 20.28 -2.89
N SER A 66 2.19 19.67 -3.92
CA SER A 66 1.47 19.10 -5.07
C SER A 66 1.24 17.60 -4.99
N TYR A 67 1.35 16.97 -3.83
CA TYR A 67 1.22 15.49 -3.70
C TYR A 67 -0.16 14.95 -4.09
N GLU A 68 -1.18 15.76 -4.13
CA GLU A 68 -2.48 15.35 -4.65
C GLU A 68 -2.44 15.08 -6.16
N ASN A 69 -1.64 15.82 -6.91
CA ASN A 69 -1.66 15.80 -8.37
C ASN A 69 -1.21 14.48 -9.02
N PRO A 70 -0.08 13.84 -8.66
CA PRO A 70 0.33 12.57 -9.28
C PRO A 70 -0.62 11.41 -8.97
N LEU A 71 -1.16 11.37 -7.76
CA LEU A 71 -2.11 10.34 -7.36
C LEU A 71 -3.48 10.56 -7.96
N LEU A 72 -3.95 11.81 -8.04
CA LEU A 72 -5.18 12.16 -8.76
C LEU A 72 -5.05 11.88 -10.25
N GLN A 73 -3.90 12.13 -10.86
CA GLN A 73 -3.64 11.74 -12.26
C GLN A 73 -3.73 10.23 -12.45
N LEU A 74 -3.13 9.45 -11.56
CA LEU A 74 -3.21 8.01 -11.58
C LEU A 74 -4.66 7.54 -11.43
N PHE A 75 -5.39 8.12 -10.49
CA PHE A 75 -6.78 7.78 -10.20
C PHE A 75 -7.70 8.13 -11.38
N ASN A 76 -7.61 9.35 -11.90
CA ASN A 76 -8.43 9.81 -13.02
C ASN A 76 -8.12 9.04 -14.32
N ALA A 77 -6.84 8.72 -14.56
CA ALA A 77 -6.41 8.04 -15.77
C ALA A 77 -6.75 6.55 -15.79
N SER A 78 -6.82 5.90 -14.62
CA SER A 78 -7.14 4.47 -14.52
C SER A 78 -8.64 4.17 -14.51
N LYS A 79 -9.50 5.21 -14.47
CA LYS A 79 -10.94 5.03 -14.25
C LYS A 79 -11.23 4.09 -13.05
N PHE A 80 -10.46 4.25 -11.98
CA PHE A 80 -10.68 3.51 -10.74
C PHE A 80 -12.12 3.69 -10.21
N THR A 81 -12.79 4.78 -10.60
CA THR A 81 -14.21 5.00 -10.37
C THR A 81 -15.10 3.95 -11.04
N ASP A 82 -14.71 3.46 -12.22
CA ASP A 82 -15.45 2.39 -12.91
C ASP A 82 -15.20 1.03 -12.24
N LEU A 83 -14.04 0.86 -11.56
CA LEU A 83 -13.70 -0.32 -10.77
C LEU A 83 -14.49 -0.39 -9.46
N ALA A 84 -14.91 0.76 -8.93
CA ALA A 84 -15.70 0.83 -7.71
C ALA A 84 -17.20 0.62 -7.94
N GLN A 85 -17.67 0.93 -9.12
CA GLN A 85 -19.05 0.68 -9.56
C GLN A 85 -19.16 -0.66 -10.29
N LEU A 86 -18.39 -1.66 -9.89
CA LEU A 86 -18.32 -2.99 -10.49
C LEU A 86 -19.64 -3.52 -11.08
N HIS A 87 -19.99 -2.97 -12.23
CA HIS A 87 -20.69 -3.72 -13.25
C HIS A 87 -19.61 -4.48 -14.01
N ILE A 88 -19.22 -5.65 -13.50
CA ILE A 88 -18.31 -6.55 -14.19
C ILE A 88 -18.99 -6.87 -15.52
N PRO A 89 -18.38 -6.52 -16.66
CA PRO A 89 -18.87 -7.00 -17.94
C PRO A 89 -18.83 -8.53 -17.89
N LYS A 90 -19.87 -9.20 -18.33
CA LYS A 90 -20.00 -10.66 -18.27
C LYS A 90 -18.87 -11.44 -18.97
N GLU A 91 -17.93 -10.78 -19.62
CA GLU A 91 -17.02 -11.39 -20.60
C GLU A 91 -15.52 -11.08 -20.43
N SER A 92 -15.07 -10.28 -19.44
CA SER A 92 -13.63 -10.06 -19.25
C SER A 92 -13.24 -9.68 -17.84
N PHE A 93 -12.18 -10.31 -17.33
CA PHE A 93 -11.42 -9.78 -16.21
C PHE A 93 -10.83 -8.42 -16.62
N LEU A 94 -10.85 -7.44 -15.71
CA LEU A 94 -10.30 -6.12 -15.99
C LEU A 94 -8.78 -6.20 -16.06
N SER A 95 -8.22 -5.72 -17.16
CA SER A 95 -6.77 -5.63 -17.32
C SER A 95 -6.22 -4.40 -16.60
N LEU A 96 -5.14 -4.58 -15.84
CA LEU A 96 -4.38 -3.51 -15.21
C LEU A 96 -3.34 -2.86 -16.14
N ASP A 97 -3.35 -3.14 -17.45
CA ASP A 97 -2.40 -2.59 -18.42
C ASP A 97 -2.39 -1.06 -18.47
N ARG A 98 -3.58 -0.47 -18.36
CA ARG A 98 -3.72 0.99 -18.33
C ARG A 98 -3.07 1.57 -17.07
N PHE A 99 -3.28 0.91 -15.93
CA PHE A 99 -2.66 1.25 -14.66
C PHE A 99 -1.13 1.11 -14.72
N LYS A 100 -0.61 0.00 -15.28
CA LYS A 100 0.81 -0.21 -15.53
C LYS A 100 1.43 0.93 -16.34
N LYS A 101 0.78 1.31 -17.45
CA LYS A 101 1.23 2.43 -18.31
C LYS A 101 1.25 3.77 -17.58
N GLN A 102 0.27 4.03 -16.72
CA GLN A 102 0.22 5.28 -15.94
C GLN A 102 1.33 5.33 -14.89
N ILE A 103 1.58 4.25 -14.15
CA ILE A 103 2.70 4.18 -13.21
C ILE A 103 4.01 4.45 -13.96
N ALA A 104 4.25 3.76 -15.07
CA ALA A 104 5.46 3.92 -15.88
C ALA A 104 5.62 5.34 -16.48
N LYS A 105 4.52 6.08 -16.67
CA LYS A 105 4.53 7.47 -17.16
C LYS A 105 4.84 8.47 -16.05
N ILE A 106 4.32 8.23 -14.84
CA ILE A 106 4.39 9.18 -13.72
C ILE A 106 5.68 8.99 -12.92
N VAL A 107 6.06 7.73 -12.66
CA VAL A 107 7.26 7.41 -11.87
C VAL A 107 8.50 7.42 -12.78
N PRO A 108 9.50 8.27 -12.52
CA PRO A 108 10.66 8.44 -13.41
C PRO A 108 11.72 7.32 -13.28
N TYR A 109 11.40 6.24 -12.57
CA TYR A 109 12.26 5.08 -12.33
C TYR A 109 11.68 3.83 -12.99
N LYS A 110 12.53 3.04 -13.65
CA LYS A 110 12.10 1.83 -14.37
C LYS A 110 12.04 0.61 -13.47
N ASN A 111 12.99 0.47 -12.55
CA ASN A 111 13.11 -0.66 -11.65
C ASN A 111 12.98 -0.23 -10.19
N ILE A 112 12.65 -1.16 -9.33
CA ILE A 112 12.49 -0.92 -7.88
C ILE A 112 13.83 -0.47 -7.28
N GLU A 113 14.93 -1.13 -7.66
CA GLU A 113 16.28 -0.86 -7.17
C GLU A 113 16.84 0.51 -7.58
N ASP A 114 16.22 1.16 -8.57
CA ASP A 114 16.63 2.51 -9.01
C ASP A 114 16.05 3.61 -8.10
N LEU A 115 15.10 3.27 -7.21
CA LEU A 115 14.47 4.25 -6.31
C LEU A 115 15.46 4.77 -5.25
N PRO A 116 15.40 6.08 -4.91
CA PRO A 116 16.28 6.71 -3.91
C PRO A 116 16.17 6.09 -2.51
N ILE A 117 15.01 5.54 -2.16
CA ILE A 117 14.77 4.86 -0.88
C ILE A 117 14.59 3.38 -1.16
N LYS A 118 15.25 2.50 -0.37
CA LYS A 118 15.06 1.05 -0.49
C LYS A 118 13.57 0.72 -0.38
N THR A 119 13.04 0.14 -1.44
CA THR A 119 11.61 -0.15 -1.55
C THR A 119 11.37 -1.63 -1.74
N VAL A 120 10.34 -2.15 -1.08
CA VAL A 120 9.90 -3.56 -1.17
C VAL A 120 8.42 -3.59 -1.52
N ILE A 121 8.07 -4.36 -2.54
CA ILE A 121 6.68 -4.53 -2.98
C ILE A 121 6.24 -5.95 -2.63
N GLY A 122 5.20 -6.04 -1.78
CA GLY A 122 4.63 -7.32 -1.37
C GLY A 122 3.55 -7.80 -2.33
N ALA A 123 3.59 -9.08 -2.69
CA ALA A 123 2.57 -9.76 -3.49
C ALA A 123 2.36 -11.19 -2.97
N THR A 124 1.38 -11.90 -3.54
CA THR A 124 1.16 -13.33 -3.29
C THR A 124 1.46 -14.12 -4.55
N ASP A 125 2.39 -15.09 -4.46
CA ASP A 125 2.56 -16.12 -5.46
C ASP A 125 1.40 -17.13 -5.30
N ILE A 126 0.44 -17.10 -6.23
CA ILE A 126 -0.76 -17.94 -6.11
C ILE A 126 -0.51 -19.38 -6.52
N ASP A 127 0.53 -19.62 -7.31
CA ASP A 127 0.89 -20.98 -7.74
C ASP A 127 1.57 -21.76 -6.62
N GLN A 128 2.40 -21.08 -5.81
CA GLN A 128 3.08 -21.69 -4.67
C GLN A 128 2.35 -21.49 -3.33
N GLY A 129 1.37 -20.61 -3.25
CA GLY A 129 0.70 -20.26 -2.00
C GLY A 129 1.62 -19.55 -1.00
N THR A 130 2.56 -18.72 -1.48
CA THR A 130 3.57 -18.07 -0.65
C THR A 130 3.56 -16.55 -0.79
N ARG A 131 4.04 -15.87 0.25
CA ARG A 131 4.29 -14.43 0.22
C ARG A 131 5.50 -14.14 -0.66
N LYS A 132 5.43 -13.08 -1.48
CA LYS A 132 6.53 -12.62 -2.31
C LYS A 132 6.89 -11.19 -1.97
N ALA A 133 8.17 -10.94 -1.70
CA ALA A 133 8.76 -9.61 -1.59
C ALA A 133 9.58 -9.33 -2.86
N PHE A 134 9.21 -8.32 -3.62
CA PHE A 134 9.99 -7.83 -4.75
C PHE A 134 10.86 -6.66 -4.29
N GLU A 135 12.17 -6.81 -4.40
CA GLU A 135 13.17 -5.79 -4.05
C GLU A 135 13.88 -5.24 -5.29
N SER A 136 13.59 -5.79 -6.46
CA SER A 136 14.18 -5.44 -7.75
C SER A 136 13.28 -5.80 -8.92
N GLY A 137 13.66 -5.33 -10.11
CA GLY A 137 12.99 -5.58 -11.39
C GLY A 137 11.98 -4.51 -11.78
N PRO A 138 11.25 -4.70 -12.89
CA PRO A 138 10.36 -3.70 -13.50
C PRO A 138 9.31 -3.19 -12.51
N LEU A 139 9.45 -1.93 -12.07
CA LEU A 139 8.68 -1.32 -10.99
C LEU A 139 7.17 -1.36 -11.25
N ALA A 140 6.73 -0.88 -12.40
CA ALA A 140 5.30 -0.80 -12.72
C ALA A 140 4.63 -2.19 -12.75
N GLU A 141 5.34 -3.20 -13.23
CA GLU A 141 4.83 -4.57 -13.26
C GLU A 141 4.68 -5.17 -11.86
N ARG A 142 5.66 -4.95 -10.97
CA ARG A 142 5.60 -5.45 -9.59
C ARG A 142 4.50 -4.76 -8.78
N VAL A 143 4.27 -3.44 -9.00
CA VAL A 143 3.14 -2.72 -8.40
C VAL A 143 1.81 -3.29 -8.90
N VAL A 144 1.69 -3.55 -10.21
CA VAL A 144 0.47 -4.15 -10.78
C VAL A 144 0.22 -5.54 -10.20
N ALA A 145 1.24 -6.38 -10.05
CA ALA A 145 1.12 -7.68 -9.40
C ALA A 145 0.60 -7.55 -7.96
N SER A 146 1.14 -6.58 -7.22
CA SER A 146 0.70 -6.25 -5.85
C SER A 146 -0.74 -5.74 -5.76
N CYS A 147 -1.30 -5.21 -6.85
CA CYS A 147 -2.66 -4.65 -6.93
C CYS A 147 -3.65 -5.58 -7.64
N SER A 148 -3.25 -6.77 -8.07
CA SER A 148 -4.10 -7.72 -8.81
C SER A 148 -5.04 -8.47 -7.87
N ILE A 149 -6.11 -7.78 -7.42
CA ILE A 149 -7.13 -8.36 -6.53
C ILE A 149 -7.80 -9.53 -7.25
N PRO A 150 -7.79 -10.75 -6.65
CA PRO A 150 -8.46 -11.93 -7.22
C PRO A 150 -9.93 -11.64 -7.53
N ILE A 151 -10.45 -12.26 -8.61
CA ILE A 151 -11.84 -12.11 -9.12
C ILE A 151 -12.09 -10.79 -9.83
N VAL A 152 -11.33 -9.74 -9.50
CA VAL A 152 -11.45 -8.41 -10.14
C VAL A 152 -10.48 -8.28 -11.30
N PHE A 153 -9.23 -8.70 -11.09
CA PHE A 153 -8.15 -8.57 -12.07
C PHE A 153 -7.50 -9.91 -12.38
N GLU A 154 -6.91 -9.97 -13.57
CA GLU A 154 -6.07 -11.12 -13.94
C GLU A 154 -4.79 -11.15 -13.09
N PRO A 155 -4.30 -12.36 -12.72
CA PRO A 155 -2.98 -12.52 -12.15
C PRO A 155 -1.89 -12.03 -13.10
N VAL A 156 -0.81 -11.44 -12.55
CA VAL A 156 0.36 -11.05 -13.33
C VAL A 156 1.37 -12.19 -13.37
N THR A 157 1.76 -12.60 -14.57
CA THR A 157 2.81 -13.63 -14.72
C THR A 157 4.19 -12.98 -14.76
N ILE A 158 5.07 -13.41 -13.85
CA ILE A 158 6.44 -12.95 -13.71
C ILE A 158 7.34 -14.17 -13.55
N ASP A 159 8.31 -14.33 -14.43
CA ASP A 159 9.28 -15.43 -14.40
C ASP A 159 8.60 -16.83 -14.32
N GLY A 160 7.45 -16.99 -14.97
CA GLY A 160 6.70 -18.25 -15.01
C GLY A 160 5.76 -18.48 -13.82
N HIS A 161 5.72 -17.61 -12.83
CA HIS A 161 4.82 -17.65 -11.68
C HIS A 161 3.71 -16.61 -11.79
N ARG A 162 2.51 -16.95 -11.30
CA ARG A 162 1.37 -16.01 -11.26
C ARG A 162 1.27 -15.32 -9.90
N TYR A 163 1.19 -14.01 -9.95
CA TYR A 163 1.08 -13.18 -8.75
C TYR A 163 -0.26 -12.46 -8.69
N VAL A 164 -0.78 -12.40 -7.48
CA VAL A 164 -1.99 -11.65 -7.12
C VAL A 164 -1.70 -10.69 -5.97
N ASP A 165 -2.67 -9.87 -5.61
CA ASP A 165 -2.56 -8.90 -4.53
C ASP A 165 -2.01 -9.53 -3.24
N GLY A 166 -1.05 -8.84 -2.63
CA GLY A 166 -0.41 -9.30 -1.40
C GLY A 166 -1.39 -9.44 -0.23
N GLY A 167 -2.52 -8.72 -0.27
CA GLY A 167 -3.59 -8.82 0.71
C GLY A 167 -4.22 -10.21 0.84
N VAL A 168 -3.94 -11.13 -0.06
CA VAL A 168 -4.36 -12.53 0.06
C VAL A 168 -3.67 -13.21 1.24
N LEU A 169 -2.36 -13.03 1.42
CA LEU A 169 -1.58 -13.72 2.47
C LEU A 169 -0.98 -12.78 3.53
N ALA A 170 -0.70 -11.53 3.19
CA ALA A 170 -0.10 -10.55 4.11
C ALA A 170 -0.38 -9.12 3.64
N ASN A 171 -1.42 -8.52 4.16
CA ASN A 171 -1.85 -7.18 3.74
C ASN A 171 -0.98 -6.05 4.28
N LEU A 172 -0.17 -6.28 5.31
CA LEU A 172 0.85 -5.37 5.83
C LEU A 172 2.22 -6.02 5.65
N PRO A 173 3.15 -5.47 4.84
CA PRO A 173 4.41 -6.15 4.52
C PRO A 173 5.52 -5.95 5.57
N ALA A 174 5.17 -5.93 6.87
CA ALA A 174 6.13 -5.82 7.96
C ALA A 174 7.11 -7.01 7.97
N TRP A 175 6.61 -8.22 7.67
CA TRP A 175 7.41 -9.44 7.55
C TRP A 175 8.58 -9.31 6.57
N ALA A 176 8.39 -8.53 5.50
CA ALA A 176 9.38 -8.40 4.43
C ALA A 176 10.60 -7.58 4.83
N ILE A 177 10.44 -6.61 5.76
CA ILE A 177 11.48 -5.65 6.10
C ILE A 177 11.88 -5.64 7.58
N ARG A 178 11.15 -6.34 8.47
CA ARG A 178 11.45 -6.35 9.92
C ARG A 178 12.91 -6.73 10.23
N HIS A 179 13.47 -7.67 9.50
CA HIS A 179 14.83 -8.13 9.72
C HIS A 179 15.90 -7.13 9.24
N GLN A 180 15.53 -6.15 8.42
CA GLN A 180 16.43 -5.18 7.80
C GLN A 180 16.46 -3.82 8.54
N CYS A 181 15.47 -3.48 9.37
CA CYS A 181 15.41 -2.18 10.05
C CYS A 181 15.40 -2.30 11.58
N GLU A 182 16.01 -1.36 12.29
CA GLU A 182 16.04 -1.35 13.75
C GLU A 182 14.66 -1.02 14.31
N THR A 183 14.06 0.03 13.80
CA THR A 183 12.69 0.46 14.13
C THR A 183 11.77 0.26 12.94
N LEU A 184 10.59 -0.29 13.17
CA LEU A 184 9.57 -0.50 12.15
C LEU A 184 8.25 0.15 12.55
N ILE A 185 7.75 1.05 11.71
CA ILE A 185 6.42 1.65 11.83
C ILE A 185 5.49 0.94 10.84
N GLY A 186 4.39 0.38 11.32
CA GLY A 186 3.32 -0.17 10.49
C GLY A 186 2.17 0.82 10.37
N ILE A 187 1.75 1.14 9.14
CA ILE A 187 0.59 2.00 8.86
C ILE A 187 -0.49 1.15 8.20
N ASN A 188 -1.60 0.95 8.92
CA ASN A 188 -2.72 0.12 8.49
C ASN A 188 -3.93 0.99 8.12
N CYS A 189 -4.27 1.05 6.83
CA CYS A 189 -5.46 1.73 6.30
C CYS A 189 -6.63 0.78 5.97
N SER A 190 -6.61 -0.44 6.53
CA SER A 190 -7.67 -1.44 6.36
C SER A 190 -8.43 -1.70 7.68
N PRO A 191 -9.03 -0.66 8.31
CA PRO A 191 -9.77 -0.84 9.55
C PRO A 191 -11.00 -1.71 9.34
N SER A 192 -11.52 -2.28 10.44
CA SER A 192 -12.80 -2.96 10.41
C SER A 192 -13.93 -1.95 10.20
N TYR A 193 -14.82 -2.23 9.26
CA TYR A 193 -16.04 -1.45 9.04
C TYR A 193 -17.22 -2.39 8.83
N GLN A 194 -18.40 -1.94 9.16
CA GLN A 194 -19.63 -2.63 8.83
C GLN A 194 -19.98 -2.34 7.37
N SER A 195 -20.33 -3.35 6.62
CA SER A 195 -20.79 -3.22 5.25
C SER A 195 -22.18 -3.83 5.10
N ALA A 196 -22.96 -3.30 4.16
CA ALA A 196 -24.24 -3.86 3.80
C ALA A 196 -24.13 -5.34 3.41
N PRO A 197 -25.17 -6.17 3.58
CA PRO A 197 -25.15 -7.56 3.14
C PRO A 197 -24.80 -7.69 1.65
N ALA A 198 -23.94 -8.67 1.34
CA ALA A 198 -23.60 -8.98 -0.06
C ALA A 198 -24.83 -9.58 -0.78
N LYS A 199 -25.11 -9.12 -1.99
CA LYS A 199 -26.32 -9.46 -2.76
C LYS A 199 -26.10 -10.52 -3.83
N ASN A 200 -24.84 -10.75 -4.22
CA ASN A 200 -24.49 -11.68 -5.29
C ASN A 200 -23.13 -12.34 -5.02
N ILE A 201 -22.78 -13.37 -5.80
CA ILE A 201 -21.57 -14.16 -5.61
C ILE A 201 -20.28 -13.33 -5.71
N ILE A 202 -20.27 -12.29 -6.53
CA ILE A 202 -19.12 -11.42 -6.73
C ILE A 202 -18.89 -10.55 -5.48
N GLU A 203 -19.95 -9.95 -4.96
CA GLU A 203 -19.90 -9.18 -3.71
C GLU A 203 -19.50 -10.07 -2.53
N ILE A 204 -19.96 -11.32 -2.49
CA ILE A 204 -19.54 -12.31 -1.48
C ILE A 204 -18.04 -12.57 -1.59
N ALA A 205 -17.53 -12.80 -2.80
CA ALA A 205 -16.12 -13.07 -3.03
C ALA A 205 -15.22 -11.85 -2.67
N GLN A 206 -15.63 -10.64 -3.05
CA GLN A 206 -14.93 -9.40 -2.67
C GLN A 206 -14.95 -9.19 -1.15
N ARG A 207 -16.06 -9.47 -0.50
CA ARG A 207 -16.16 -9.40 0.96
C ARG A 207 -15.27 -10.44 1.64
N SER A 208 -15.23 -11.66 1.10
CA SER A 208 -14.35 -12.73 1.60
C SER A 208 -12.88 -12.30 1.49
N TYR A 209 -12.47 -11.74 0.35
CA TYR A 209 -11.14 -11.16 0.18
C TYR A 209 -10.88 -10.03 1.20
N SER A 210 -11.82 -9.11 1.39
CA SER A 210 -11.69 -8.01 2.36
C SER A 210 -11.55 -8.51 3.80
N LEU A 211 -12.30 -9.52 4.20
CA LEU A 211 -12.20 -10.13 5.54
C LEU A 211 -10.85 -10.82 5.73
N MET A 212 -10.40 -11.55 4.73
CA MET A 212 -9.11 -12.23 4.70
C MET A 212 -7.95 -11.23 4.86
N SER A 213 -7.95 -10.17 4.05
CA SER A 213 -6.93 -9.11 4.07
C SER A 213 -6.87 -8.36 5.42
N LYS A 214 -8.01 -8.23 6.10
CA LYS A 214 -8.07 -7.62 7.44
C LYS A 214 -7.50 -8.53 8.53
N ASN A 215 -7.77 -9.83 8.43
CA ASN A 215 -7.36 -10.77 9.47
C ASN A 215 -5.87 -11.10 9.38
N ASN A 216 -5.31 -11.13 8.19
CA ASN A 216 -3.92 -11.52 8.01
C ASN A 216 -2.89 -10.43 8.36
N VAL A 217 -3.32 -9.20 8.71
CA VAL A 217 -2.39 -8.15 9.19
C VAL A 217 -1.96 -8.36 10.64
N VAL A 218 -2.68 -9.15 11.44
CA VAL A 218 -2.47 -9.22 12.90
C VAL A 218 -1.03 -9.62 13.24
N GLY A 219 -0.53 -10.70 12.65
CA GLY A 219 0.85 -11.13 12.88
C GLY A 219 1.91 -10.14 12.39
N ASP A 220 1.61 -9.35 11.36
CA ASP A 220 2.50 -8.32 10.85
C ASP A 220 2.48 -7.05 11.73
N LEU A 221 1.35 -6.72 12.36
CA LEU A 221 1.27 -5.62 13.32
C LEU A 221 2.13 -5.90 14.56
N GLU A 222 2.21 -7.14 15.01
CA GLU A 222 3.07 -7.57 16.13
C GLU A 222 4.58 -7.43 15.84
N LEU A 223 4.96 -7.41 14.57
CA LEU A 223 6.35 -7.17 14.15
C LEU A 223 6.74 -5.69 14.21
N CYS A 224 5.78 -4.78 14.33
CA CYS A 224 6.03 -3.34 14.31
C CYS A 224 6.32 -2.81 15.71
N ASP A 225 7.31 -1.92 15.83
CA ASP A 225 7.60 -1.20 17.07
C ASP A 225 6.58 -0.11 17.36
N GLN A 226 5.99 0.45 16.29
CA GLN A 226 4.87 1.40 16.33
C GLN A 226 3.82 1.03 15.29
N VAL A 227 2.56 1.19 15.64
CA VAL A 227 1.42 0.93 14.77
C VAL A 227 0.54 2.16 14.68
N VAL A 228 0.26 2.57 13.46
CA VAL A 228 -0.75 3.59 13.13
C VAL A 228 -1.92 2.89 12.45
N SER A 229 -3.04 2.75 13.14
CA SER A 229 -4.28 2.22 12.56
C SER A 229 -5.18 3.38 12.19
N LEU A 230 -5.39 3.59 10.90
CA LEU A 230 -6.21 4.67 10.36
C LEU A 230 -7.68 4.25 10.42
N THR A 231 -8.39 4.66 11.46
CA THR A 231 -9.76 4.20 11.77
C THR A 231 -10.83 5.18 11.31
N GLU A 232 -10.54 6.48 11.30
CA GLU A 232 -11.49 7.53 10.91
C GLU A 232 -11.84 7.52 9.43
N ILE A 233 -11.02 6.83 8.60
CA ILE A 233 -11.27 6.66 7.16
C ILE A 233 -12.37 5.64 6.83
N ALA A 234 -12.84 4.87 7.82
CA ALA A 234 -13.80 3.79 7.61
C ALA A 234 -15.16 4.27 7.09
N ASP A 235 -15.59 5.45 7.53
CA ASP A 235 -16.93 6.00 7.25
C ASP A 235 -16.99 6.80 5.94
N HIS A 236 -15.83 7.06 5.31
CA HIS A 236 -15.79 7.81 4.06
C HIS A 236 -16.04 6.90 2.86
N GLN A 237 -17.08 7.23 2.07
CA GLN A 237 -17.31 6.59 0.77
C GLN A 237 -16.16 6.98 -0.17
N ALA A 238 -15.38 6.01 -0.58
CA ALA A 238 -14.05 6.15 -1.13
C ALA A 238 -13.94 6.73 -2.56
N PHE A 239 -14.99 7.34 -3.12
CA PHE A 239 -15.06 7.65 -4.56
C PHE A 239 -15.50 9.08 -4.92
N ASP A 240 -15.70 9.93 -3.92
CA ASP A 240 -15.87 11.38 -4.15
C ASP A 240 -14.49 12.05 -4.03
N LEU A 241 -14.16 12.96 -4.96
CA LEU A 241 -12.91 13.75 -4.89
C LEU A 241 -12.82 14.58 -3.58
N LYS A 242 -13.97 15.02 -3.04
CA LYS A 242 -14.01 15.66 -1.71
C LYS A 242 -13.70 14.65 -0.59
N ALA A 243 -14.13 13.40 -0.74
CA ALA A 243 -13.82 12.34 0.21
C ALA A 243 -12.33 11.96 0.17
N LEU A 244 -11.66 12.05 -0.99
CA LEU A 244 -10.20 11.79 -1.07
C LEU A 244 -9.38 12.77 -0.24
N SER A 245 -9.69 14.07 -0.31
CA SER A 245 -9.01 15.08 0.53
C SER A 245 -9.24 14.82 2.02
N LEU A 246 -10.44 14.40 2.41
CA LEU A 246 -10.75 14.02 3.79
C LEU A 246 -9.98 12.76 4.23
N VAL A 247 -9.89 11.76 3.37
CA VAL A 247 -9.11 10.53 3.63
C VAL A 247 -7.62 10.84 3.81
N ILE A 248 -7.05 11.71 2.99
CA ILE A 248 -5.65 12.17 3.10
C ILE A 248 -5.47 12.91 4.43
N GLU A 249 -6.35 13.85 4.75
CA GLU A 249 -6.27 14.63 5.98
C GLU A 249 -6.45 13.76 7.24
N SER A 250 -7.39 12.80 7.25
CA SER A 250 -7.51 11.81 8.32
C SER A 250 -6.21 11.04 8.51
N GLY A 251 -5.61 10.55 7.41
CA GLY A 251 -4.33 9.85 7.46
C GLY A 251 -3.21 10.67 8.09
N TYR A 252 -3.16 11.97 7.78
CA TYR A 252 -2.22 12.90 8.37
C TYR A 252 -2.45 13.10 9.87
N LEU A 253 -3.68 13.46 10.26
CA LEU A 253 -4.01 13.77 11.66
C LEU A 253 -3.90 12.55 12.58
N GLU A 254 -4.37 11.38 12.15
CA GLU A 254 -4.25 10.14 12.92
C GLU A 254 -2.78 9.74 13.11
N THR A 255 -1.95 9.91 12.08
CA THR A 255 -0.52 9.61 12.17
C THR A 255 0.21 10.56 13.10
N LEU A 256 -0.07 11.87 13.01
CA LEU A 256 0.48 12.85 13.95
C LEU A 256 0.10 12.52 15.39
N ARG A 257 -1.17 12.21 15.65
CA ARG A 257 -1.64 11.84 17.00
C ARG A 257 -0.94 10.60 17.54
N ALA A 258 -0.78 9.58 16.71
CA ALA A 258 -0.15 8.32 17.11
C ALA A 258 1.34 8.46 17.39
N LEU A 259 2.05 9.30 16.65
CA LEU A 259 3.52 9.36 16.68
C LEU A 259 4.11 10.64 17.26
N ARG A 260 3.31 11.60 17.72
CA ARG A 260 3.78 12.92 18.25
C ARG A 260 4.82 12.83 19.38
N HIS A 261 4.83 11.75 20.13
CA HIS A 261 5.78 11.52 21.25
C HIS A 261 6.81 10.45 20.92
N PHE A 262 6.76 9.92 19.72
CA PHE A 262 7.71 8.90 19.27
C PHE A 262 9.02 9.57 18.82
N THR A 263 10.15 9.02 19.29
CA THR A 263 11.50 9.43 18.89
C THR A 263 12.31 8.20 18.52
N LEU A 264 13.11 8.32 17.47
CA LEU A 264 14.05 7.26 17.02
C LEU A 264 15.26 7.14 17.94
#